data_47cab557e59cea59edeb1987ae853f87
#
_entry.id   47cab557e59cea59edeb1987ae853f87
#
_cell.length_a   1.000
_cell.length_b   1.000
_cell.length_c   1.000
_cell.angle_alpha   90.00
_cell.angle_beta   90.00
_cell.angle_gamma   90.00
#
_symmetry.space_group_name_H-M   'P 1'
#
loop_
_entity.id
_entity.type
_entity.pdbx_description
1 polymer ?
#
loop_
_entity_poly.entity_id
_entity_poly.type
_entity_poly.pdbx_seq_one_letter_code
_entity_poly.pdbx_strand_id
1 'polypeptide(L)'
;MARDVKEKLATERTVKLPRHVRFFTRQSRKGLPAPACAVALERGIRIPMPDGTNQLADRYVPQTCEPCPTLLVRTPYGRGFPYDFMYGALLAEHGYNVLLQSTRGTGGSGGSYEPFTDEAADAQATIAWLREQPWFNGSLATIGASYLGFTQWALANDPPPELKAMVVQVSAEDFHGFLYPGGAFAMEATLTGVAAMLSQDQGFRPFTGAVLRLMLTYRKVARMLPLVPGYKLAFGKRVGDLEDWLAHPAARPLATSAAPVAIARVAR
;
A
#
# COMPACT_ATOMS: atom_id res chain seq x y z
N MET A 1 -27.28 20.88 -14.72
CA MET A 1 -27.39 21.37 -13.33
C MET A 1 -26.75 20.44 -12.30
N ALA A 2 -27.13 19.16 -12.18
CA ALA A 2 -26.50 18.24 -11.19
C ALA A 2 -25.03 17.89 -11.51
N ARG A 3 -24.63 17.88 -12.77
CA ARG A 3 -23.26 17.63 -13.24
C ARG A 3 -22.34 18.81 -12.90
N ASP A 4 -22.81 20.06 -13.10
CA ASP A 4 -22.10 21.29 -12.75
C ASP A 4 -21.85 21.46 -11.24
N VAL A 5 -22.81 21.05 -10.42
CA VAL A 5 -22.67 21.13 -8.95
C VAL A 5 -21.66 20.07 -8.43
N LYS A 6 -21.65 18.86 -9.01
CA LYS A 6 -20.66 17.82 -8.66
C LYS A 6 -19.25 18.20 -9.13
N GLU A 7 -19.11 18.80 -10.29
CA GLU A 7 -17.82 19.27 -10.82
C GLU A 7 -17.29 20.46 -10.02
N LYS A 8 -18.14 21.37 -9.59
CA LYS A 8 -17.79 22.48 -8.70
C LYS A 8 -17.38 22.03 -7.29
N LEU A 9 -18.06 21.04 -6.71
CA LEU A 9 -17.73 20.46 -5.40
C LEU A 9 -16.39 19.65 -5.44
N ALA A 10 -16.07 19.03 -6.57
CA ALA A 10 -14.77 18.37 -6.77
C ALA A 10 -13.63 19.38 -6.86
N THR A 11 -13.87 20.52 -7.50
CA THR A 11 -12.87 21.60 -7.67
C THR A 11 -12.53 22.31 -6.35
N GLU A 12 -13.49 22.43 -5.44
CA GLU A 12 -13.30 23.09 -4.13
C GLU A 12 -12.44 22.26 -3.15
N ARG A 13 -12.27 20.94 -3.35
CA ARG A 13 -11.45 20.06 -2.53
C ARG A 13 -10.03 19.91 -3.03
N THR A 14 -9.75 20.38 -4.21
CA THR A 14 -8.46 20.17 -4.87
C THR A 14 -7.47 21.27 -4.49
N VAL A 15 -6.35 20.88 -3.89
CA VAL A 15 -5.28 21.78 -3.45
C VAL A 15 -4.01 21.56 -4.25
N LYS A 16 -3.15 22.60 -4.29
CA LYS A 16 -1.80 22.46 -4.88
C LYS A 16 -0.95 21.48 -4.06
N LEU A 17 -0.08 20.75 -4.75
CA LEU A 17 0.86 19.86 -4.09
C LEU A 17 1.70 20.61 -3.03
N PRO A 18 1.92 20.01 -1.85
CA PRO A 18 2.80 20.57 -0.82
C PRO A 18 4.22 20.82 -1.34
N ARG A 19 4.93 21.78 -0.73
CA ARG A 19 6.29 22.18 -1.17
C ARG A 19 7.28 21.01 -1.14
N HIS A 20 7.26 20.19 -0.09
CA HIS A 20 8.14 19.02 0.01
C HIS A 20 7.84 17.98 -1.07
N VAL A 21 6.55 17.68 -1.35
CA VAL A 21 6.17 16.76 -2.43
C VAL A 21 6.72 17.25 -3.76
N ARG A 22 6.51 18.52 -4.11
CA ARG A 22 7.06 19.10 -5.34
C ARG A 22 8.58 19.02 -5.42
N PHE A 23 9.27 19.26 -4.30
CA PHE A 23 10.73 19.18 -4.24
C PHE A 23 11.21 17.74 -4.51
N PHE A 24 10.72 16.76 -3.77
CA PHE A 24 11.14 15.36 -3.93
C PHE A 24 10.73 14.77 -5.27
N THR A 25 9.52 15.06 -5.77
CA THR A 25 9.10 14.65 -7.12
C THR A 25 10.08 15.17 -8.17
N ARG A 26 10.46 16.45 -8.10
CA ARG A 26 11.44 17.03 -9.02
C ARG A 26 12.82 16.35 -8.96
N GLN A 27 13.29 15.99 -7.76
CA GLN A 27 14.57 15.27 -7.61
C GLN A 27 14.50 13.84 -8.17
N SER A 28 13.34 13.20 -8.08
CA SER A 28 13.12 11.83 -8.53
C SER A 28 12.95 11.68 -10.05
N ARG A 29 12.87 12.78 -10.79
CA ARG A 29 12.72 12.77 -12.28
C ARG A 29 13.96 12.34 -13.03
N LYS A 30 15.10 12.21 -12.37
CA LYS A 30 16.35 11.86 -13.04
C LYS A 30 16.24 10.51 -13.77
N GLY A 31 16.40 10.54 -15.08
CA GLY A 31 16.28 9.34 -15.93
C GLY A 31 14.85 8.99 -16.35
N LEU A 32 13.84 9.78 -15.93
CA LEU A 32 12.46 9.62 -16.37
C LEU A 32 12.13 10.59 -17.52
N PRO A 33 11.08 10.29 -18.30
CA PRO A 33 10.53 11.24 -19.27
C PRO A 33 10.15 12.58 -18.63
N ALA A 34 10.05 13.63 -19.42
CA ALA A 34 9.56 14.92 -18.94
C ALA A 34 8.11 14.79 -18.45
N PRO A 35 7.72 15.53 -17.38
CA PRO A 35 6.33 15.53 -16.91
C PRO A 35 5.40 16.03 -18.02
N ALA A 36 4.29 15.30 -18.21
CA ALA A 36 3.28 15.58 -19.21
C ALA A 36 2.28 16.67 -18.76
N CYS A 37 2.04 16.79 -17.44
CA CYS A 37 1.03 17.70 -16.91
C CYS A 37 1.35 18.17 -15.48
N ALA A 38 0.63 19.23 -15.07
CA ALA A 38 0.58 19.63 -13.67
C ALA A 38 -0.31 18.67 -12.87
N VAL A 39 -0.11 18.63 -11.56
CA VAL A 39 -0.87 17.75 -10.64
C VAL A 39 -1.57 18.58 -9.58
N ALA A 40 -2.83 18.27 -9.34
CA ALA A 40 -3.59 18.73 -8.20
C ALA A 40 -3.82 17.58 -7.22
N LEU A 41 -4.12 17.89 -5.96
CA LEU A 41 -4.28 16.93 -4.88
C LEU A 41 -5.64 17.09 -4.20
N GLU A 42 -6.39 15.98 -4.12
CA GLU A 42 -7.60 15.86 -3.34
C GLU A 42 -7.32 14.95 -2.14
N ARG A 43 -7.55 15.43 -0.92
CA ARG A 43 -7.17 14.71 0.31
C ARG A 43 -8.36 14.19 1.09
N GLY A 44 -8.12 13.09 1.81
CA GLY A 44 -9.05 12.57 2.81
C GLY A 44 -10.35 12.06 2.22
N ILE A 45 -10.31 11.54 1.01
CA ILE A 45 -11.46 10.88 0.38
C ILE A 45 -11.84 9.69 1.25
N ARG A 46 -13.12 9.60 1.60
CA ARG A 46 -13.68 8.48 2.36
C ARG A 46 -14.22 7.45 1.39
N ILE A 47 -13.70 6.24 1.49
CA ILE A 47 -14.14 5.08 0.71
C ILE A 47 -14.88 4.15 1.67
N PRO A 48 -16.21 4.02 1.54
CA PRO A 48 -17.01 3.20 2.43
C PRO A 48 -16.73 1.71 2.19
N MET A 49 -16.58 0.97 3.28
CA MET A 49 -16.47 -0.49 3.27
C MET A 49 -17.80 -1.14 3.64
N PRO A 50 -18.05 -2.40 3.26
CA PRO A 50 -19.33 -3.08 3.51
C PRO A 50 -19.71 -3.20 5.00
N ASP A 51 -18.74 -3.19 5.89
CA ASP A 51 -18.92 -3.24 7.34
C ASP A 51 -19.23 -1.87 7.99
N GLY A 52 -19.39 -0.82 7.16
CA GLY A 52 -19.67 0.55 7.61
C GLY A 52 -18.43 1.34 8.01
N THR A 53 -17.24 0.77 7.99
CA THR A 53 -16.00 1.52 8.17
C THR A 53 -15.66 2.35 6.94
N ASN A 54 -14.76 3.33 7.06
CA ASN A 54 -14.28 4.09 5.94
C ASN A 54 -12.76 3.97 5.85
N GLN A 55 -12.26 3.63 4.67
CA GLN A 55 -10.84 3.79 4.36
C GLN A 55 -10.58 5.18 3.76
N LEU A 56 -9.43 5.73 4.06
CA LEU A 56 -9.05 7.06 3.59
C LEU A 56 -8.09 6.97 2.41
N ALA A 57 -8.31 7.84 1.42
CA ALA A 57 -7.44 7.97 0.27
C ALA A 57 -7.12 9.44 -0.05
N ASP A 58 -5.99 9.64 -0.70
CA ASP A 58 -5.61 10.90 -1.34
C ASP A 58 -5.52 10.65 -2.85
N ARG A 59 -6.13 11.54 -3.64
CA ARG A 59 -6.14 11.43 -5.09
C ARG A 59 -5.26 12.50 -5.71
N TYR A 60 -4.32 12.08 -6.53
CA TYR A 60 -3.44 12.95 -7.32
C TYR A 60 -4.01 13.03 -8.73
N VAL A 61 -4.48 14.22 -9.09
CA VAL A 61 -5.26 14.48 -10.30
C VAL A 61 -4.38 15.12 -11.36
N PRO A 62 -4.10 14.43 -12.48
CA PRO A 62 -3.40 15.03 -13.60
C PRO A 62 -4.26 16.12 -14.21
N GLN A 63 -3.69 17.30 -14.43
CA GLN A 63 -4.38 18.44 -15.02
C GLN A 63 -4.31 18.34 -16.55
N THR A 64 -5.13 17.45 -17.11
CA THR A 64 -5.26 17.20 -18.56
C THR A 64 -6.71 17.34 -18.99
N CYS A 65 -6.95 17.49 -20.29
CA CYS A 65 -8.30 17.51 -20.86
C CYS A 65 -8.84 16.10 -21.15
N GLU A 66 -7.96 15.07 -21.14
CA GLU A 66 -8.31 13.70 -21.48
C GLU A 66 -8.59 12.86 -20.22
N PRO A 67 -9.53 11.90 -20.27
CA PRO A 67 -9.72 10.93 -19.21
C PRO A 67 -8.46 10.09 -19.01
N CYS A 68 -7.91 10.11 -17.79
CA CYS A 68 -6.69 9.37 -17.46
C CYS A 68 -6.99 8.00 -16.84
N PRO A 69 -6.19 6.97 -17.12
CA PRO A 69 -6.29 5.70 -16.42
C PRO A 69 -5.99 5.88 -14.93
N THR A 70 -6.64 5.05 -14.10
CA THR A 70 -6.47 5.12 -12.65
C THR A 70 -5.39 4.14 -12.20
N LEU A 71 -4.48 4.63 -11.36
CA LEU A 71 -3.53 3.80 -10.58
C LEU A 71 -4.01 3.75 -9.14
N LEU A 72 -4.34 2.56 -8.66
CA LEU A 72 -4.66 2.30 -7.26
C LEU A 72 -3.39 1.83 -6.54
N VAL A 73 -3.05 2.52 -5.46
CA VAL A 73 -1.95 2.18 -4.56
C VAL A 73 -2.51 2.02 -3.16
N ARG A 74 -2.53 0.80 -2.63
CA ARG A 74 -3.00 0.51 -1.27
C ARG A 74 -1.81 0.25 -0.36
N THR A 75 -1.75 0.95 0.76
CA THR A 75 -0.58 0.98 1.65
C THR A 75 -0.95 1.01 3.12
N PRO A 76 -0.34 0.18 3.98
CA PRO A 76 -0.46 0.30 5.43
C PRO A 76 0.46 1.39 6.02
N TYR A 77 1.38 1.93 5.22
CA TYR A 77 2.43 2.82 5.70
C TYR A 77 2.03 4.31 5.67
N GLY A 78 0.74 4.59 5.43
CA GLY A 78 0.22 5.95 5.32
C GLY A 78 0.38 6.56 3.93
N ARG A 79 -0.22 7.77 3.74
CA ARG A 79 -0.29 8.47 2.45
C ARG A 79 0.66 9.66 2.34
N GLY A 80 1.51 9.86 3.35
CA GLY A 80 2.52 10.91 3.37
C GLY A 80 3.87 10.47 2.79
N PHE A 81 4.92 11.20 3.17
CA PHE A 81 6.29 10.92 2.76
C PHE A 81 6.73 9.49 3.14
N PRO A 82 7.33 8.70 2.23
CA PRO A 82 7.73 9.08 0.86
C PRO A 82 6.69 8.75 -0.23
N TYR A 83 5.57 8.12 0.12
CA TYR A 83 4.58 7.57 -0.83
C TYR A 83 3.85 8.67 -1.62
N ASP A 84 3.64 9.83 -1.00
CA ASP A 84 3.00 11.01 -1.59
C ASP A 84 3.73 11.51 -2.85
N PHE A 85 5.06 11.49 -2.86
CA PHE A 85 5.81 11.88 -4.06
C PHE A 85 6.16 10.70 -4.98
N MET A 86 6.50 9.53 -4.43
CA MET A 86 6.95 8.38 -5.21
C MET A 86 5.82 7.78 -6.06
N TYR A 87 4.68 7.53 -5.43
CA TYR A 87 3.52 6.95 -6.12
C TYR A 87 2.48 7.99 -6.48
N GLY A 88 2.24 8.99 -5.62
CA GLY A 88 1.24 10.02 -5.85
C GLY A 88 1.62 10.96 -6.98
N ALA A 89 2.45 11.94 -6.66
CA ALA A 89 2.74 13.04 -7.57
C ALA A 89 3.54 12.63 -8.81
N LEU A 90 4.55 11.75 -8.66
CA LEU A 90 5.43 11.34 -9.76
C LEU A 90 4.66 10.62 -10.87
N LEU A 91 3.76 9.72 -10.51
CA LEU A 91 2.96 9.00 -11.51
C LEU A 91 1.85 9.88 -12.09
N ALA A 92 1.26 10.75 -11.27
CA ALA A 92 0.22 11.65 -11.75
C ALA A 92 0.76 12.69 -12.76
N GLU A 93 1.98 13.18 -12.63
CA GLU A 93 2.57 14.09 -13.61
C GLU A 93 2.85 13.44 -14.98
N HIS A 94 2.78 12.09 -15.05
CA HIS A 94 2.86 11.32 -16.28
C HIS A 94 1.48 10.88 -16.82
N GLY A 95 0.39 11.48 -16.33
CA GLY A 95 -0.94 11.30 -16.87
C GLY A 95 -1.77 10.20 -16.22
N TYR A 96 -1.39 9.71 -15.04
CA TYR A 96 -2.21 8.77 -14.29
C TYR A 96 -3.02 9.47 -13.20
N ASN A 97 -4.29 9.08 -13.08
CA ASN A 97 -5.13 9.48 -11.96
C ASN A 97 -4.81 8.57 -10.77
N VAL A 98 -4.00 9.01 -9.82
CA VAL A 98 -3.49 8.14 -8.76
C VAL A 98 -4.36 8.23 -7.52
N LEU A 99 -4.91 7.10 -7.08
CA LEU A 99 -5.60 6.94 -5.81
C LEU A 99 -4.67 6.22 -4.81
N LEU A 100 -4.10 6.98 -3.89
CA LEU A 100 -3.24 6.48 -2.82
C LEU A 100 -4.11 6.27 -1.58
N GLN A 101 -4.37 5.00 -1.23
CA GLN A 101 -5.29 4.59 -0.17
C GLN A 101 -4.55 3.96 1.00
N SER A 102 -4.86 4.38 2.23
CA SER A 102 -4.45 3.65 3.43
C SER A 102 -5.33 2.43 3.63
N THR A 103 -4.71 1.29 3.94
CA THR A 103 -5.43 0.06 4.27
C THR A 103 -6.19 0.18 5.59
N ARG A 104 -7.02 -0.78 5.91
CA ARG A 104 -7.84 -0.86 7.12
C ARG A 104 -7.00 -0.63 8.37
N GLY A 105 -7.50 0.19 9.31
CA GLY A 105 -6.84 0.48 10.59
C GLY A 105 -5.53 1.25 10.51
N THR A 106 -5.17 1.81 9.34
CA THR A 106 -3.91 2.55 9.13
C THR A 106 -4.15 3.93 8.52
N GLY A 107 -3.24 4.87 8.72
CA GLY A 107 -3.27 6.20 8.11
C GLY A 107 -4.57 6.97 8.32
N GLY A 108 -5.27 6.72 9.44
CA GLY A 108 -6.58 7.28 9.76
C GLY A 108 -7.78 6.56 9.14
N SER A 109 -7.57 5.47 8.39
CA SER A 109 -8.64 4.57 7.97
C SER A 109 -9.27 3.86 9.17
N GLY A 110 -10.58 3.63 9.12
CA GLY A 110 -11.32 2.93 10.16
C GLY A 110 -11.03 1.42 10.22
N GLY A 111 -11.58 0.76 11.25
CA GLY A 111 -11.35 -0.65 11.51
C GLY A 111 -10.07 -0.95 12.26
N SER A 112 -9.74 -2.23 12.43
CA SER A 112 -8.50 -2.72 13.03
C SER A 112 -7.55 -3.18 11.95
N TYR A 113 -6.26 -2.91 12.10
CA TYR A 113 -5.26 -3.44 11.20
C TYR A 113 -4.89 -4.88 11.60
N GLU A 114 -5.26 -5.81 10.76
CA GLU A 114 -4.85 -7.21 10.84
C GLU A 114 -4.11 -7.55 9.55
N PRO A 115 -2.78 -7.70 9.61
CA PRO A 115 -1.96 -7.92 8.43
C PRO A 115 -2.45 -9.11 7.60
N PHE A 116 -2.57 -8.92 6.29
CA PHE A 116 -2.87 -9.97 5.30
C PHE A 116 -4.30 -10.53 5.34
N THR A 117 -5.22 -9.98 6.14
CA THR A 117 -6.55 -10.58 6.37
C THR A 117 -7.62 -10.01 5.43
N ASP A 118 -7.85 -8.69 5.45
CA ASP A 118 -8.99 -8.06 4.77
C ASP A 118 -8.67 -7.48 3.37
N GLU A 119 -7.45 -7.65 2.89
CA GLU A 119 -6.96 -6.91 1.73
C GLU A 119 -7.73 -7.19 0.44
N ALA A 120 -8.19 -8.43 0.23
CA ALA A 120 -8.97 -8.81 -0.94
C ALA A 120 -10.36 -8.16 -0.91
N ALA A 121 -11.10 -8.31 0.20
CA ALA A 121 -12.44 -7.76 0.35
C ALA A 121 -12.45 -6.23 0.27
N ASP A 122 -11.50 -5.58 0.93
CA ASP A 122 -11.35 -4.13 0.92
C ASP A 122 -10.95 -3.60 -0.48
N ALA A 123 -10.14 -4.34 -1.24
CA ALA A 123 -9.81 -3.99 -2.61
C ALA A 123 -11.05 -4.04 -3.51
N GLN A 124 -11.87 -5.10 -3.42
CA GLN A 124 -13.12 -5.22 -4.17
C GLN A 124 -14.11 -4.10 -3.83
N ALA A 125 -14.25 -3.76 -2.54
CA ALA A 125 -15.08 -2.64 -2.10
C ALA A 125 -14.57 -1.30 -2.67
N THR A 126 -13.25 -1.09 -2.69
CA THR A 126 -12.65 0.11 -3.29
C THR A 126 -12.95 0.20 -4.78
N ILE A 127 -12.90 -0.92 -5.51
CA ILE A 127 -13.21 -0.94 -6.95
C ILE A 127 -14.70 -0.71 -7.20
N ALA A 128 -15.58 -1.28 -6.36
CA ALA A 128 -17.01 -1.00 -6.44
C ALA A 128 -17.28 0.52 -6.26
N TRP A 129 -16.63 1.15 -5.30
CA TRP A 129 -16.69 2.60 -5.11
C TRP A 129 -16.11 3.38 -6.29
N LEU A 130 -15.00 2.92 -6.89
CA LEU A 130 -14.40 3.56 -8.09
C LEU A 130 -15.38 3.61 -9.25
N ARG A 131 -16.17 2.55 -9.50
CA ARG A 131 -17.17 2.48 -10.58
C ARG A 131 -18.22 3.60 -10.49
N GLU A 132 -18.47 4.09 -9.29
CA GLU A 132 -19.43 5.17 -9.04
C GLU A 132 -18.81 6.58 -9.23
N GLN A 133 -17.49 6.66 -9.41
CA GLN A 133 -16.83 7.96 -9.53
C GLN A 133 -16.94 8.51 -10.96
N PRO A 134 -17.38 9.78 -11.13
CA PRO A 134 -17.57 10.36 -12.46
C PRO A 134 -16.25 10.54 -13.24
N TRP A 135 -15.12 10.49 -12.57
CA TRP A 135 -13.79 10.61 -13.15
C TRP A 135 -13.13 9.26 -13.48
N PHE A 136 -13.73 8.16 -13.09
CA PHE A 136 -13.20 6.83 -13.39
C PHE A 136 -13.61 6.40 -14.80
N ASN A 137 -12.63 6.15 -15.65
CA ASN A 137 -12.86 5.79 -17.05
C ASN A 137 -12.94 4.27 -17.31
N GLY A 138 -12.98 3.44 -16.26
CA GLY A 138 -13.01 1.98 -16.39
C GLY A 138 -11.65 1.32 -16.69
N SER A 139 -10.57 2.10 -16.66
CA SER A 139 -9.20 1.57 -16.81
C SER A 139 -8.44 1.68 -15.48
N LEU A 140 -8.10 0.54 -14.90
CA LEU A 140 -7.43 0.41 -13.61
C LEU A 140 -6.09 -0.31 -13.78
N ALA A 141 -5.08 0.19 -13.11
CA ALA A 141 -3.85 -0.55 -12.83
C ALA A 141 -3.48 -0.41 -11.35
N THR A 142 -2.62 -1.30 -10.85
CA THR A 142 -2.11 -1.26 -9.50
C THR A 142 -0.59 -1.26 -9.51
N ILE A 143 0.03 -0.62 -8.51
CA ILE A 143 1.48 -0.56 -8.38
C ILE A 143 1.89 -0.52 -6.91
N GLY A 144 2.99 -1.16 -6.58
CA GLY A 144 3.59 -1.04 -5.26
C GLY A 144 4.60 -2.12 -4.92
N ALA A 145 5.44 -1.80 -3.94
CA ALA A 145 6.49 -2.68 -3.44
C ALA A 145 6.14 -3.25 -2.07
N SER A 146 6.68 -4.43 -1.72
CA SER A 146 6.52 -5.06 -0.41
C SER A 146 5.04 -5.31 -0.10
N TYR A 147 4.51 -4.85 1.03
CA TYR A 147 3.11 -5.00 1.39
C TYR A 147 2.14 -4.40 0.34
N LEU A 148 2.53 -3.30 -0.33
CA LEU A 148 1.75 -2.73 -1.44
C LEU A 148 1.67 -3.69 -2.64
N GLY A 149 2.66 -4.59 -2.76
CA GLY A 149 2.62 -5.70 -3.72
C GLY A 149 1.67 -6.81 -3.27
N PHE A 150 1.63 -7.11 -1.97
CA PHE A 150 0.69 -8.08 -1.42
C PHE A 150 -0.77 -7.64 -1.62
N THR A 151 -1.09 -6.36 -1.44
CA THR A 151 -2.45 -5.85 -1.70
C THR A 151 -2.90 -6.08 -3.15
N GLN A 152 -1.96 -6.17 -4.09
CA GLN A 152 -2.23 -6.50 -5.49
C GLN A 152 -2.45 -8.00 -5.68
N TRP A 153 -1.61 -8.85 -5.06
CA TRP A 153 -1.80 -10.31 -5.08
C TRP A 153 -3.15 -10.71 -4.49
N ALA A 154 -3.56 -10.05 -3.39
CA ALA A 154 -4.88 -10.27 -2.78
C ALA A 154 -6.04 -10.01 -3.77
N LEU A 155 -5.88 -9.03 -4.67
CA LEU A 155 -6.85 -8.71 -5.70
C LEU A 155 -6.79 -9.69 -6.90
N ALA A 156 -5.64 -10.29 -7.15
CA ALA A 156 -5.40 -11.13 -8.32
C ALA A 156 -6.21 -12.44 -8.33
N ASN A 157 -6.73 -12.86 -7.17
CA ASN A 157 -7.56 -14.08 -7.07
C ASN A 157 -8.94 -13.93 -7.71
N ASP A 158 -9.48 -12.70 -7.69
CA ASP A 158 -10.74 -12.34 -8.34
C ASP A 158 -10.56 -10.98 -9.01
N PRO A 159 -9.82 -10.92 -10.14
CA PRO A 159 -9.46 -9.68 -10.77
C PRO A 159 -10.67 -9.03 -11.44
N PRO A 160 -10.96 -7.76 -11.13
CA PRO A 160 -12.07 -7.06 -11.78
C PRO A 160 -11.75 -6.78 -13.26
N PRO A 161 -12.75 -6.69 -14.13
CA PRO A 161 -12.56 -6.50 -15.58
C PRO A 161 -11.86 -5.16 -15.93
N GLU A 162 -11.91 -4.18 -15.03
CA GLU A 162 -11.22 -2.90 -15.19
C GLU A 162 -9.71 -3.00 -14.99
N LEU A 163 -9.23 -4.03 -14.29
CA LEU A 163 -7.80 -4.22 -14.01
C LEU A 163 -7.05 -4.63 -15.28
N LYS A 164 -6.17 -3.74 -15.76
CA LYS A 164 -5.40 -3.92 -16.98
C LYS A 164 -3.95 -4.32 -16.72
N ALA A 165 -3.40 -3.90 -15.59
CA ALA A 165 -2.01 -4.19 -15.23
C ALA A 165 -1.80 -4.18 -13.72
N MET A 166 -0.85 -4.99 -13.26
CA MET A 166 -0.32 -4.98 -11.91
C MET A 166 1.21 -4.85 -11.96
N VAL A 167 1.77 -3.89 -11.23
CA VAL A 167 3.21 -3.71 -11.10
C VAL A 167 3.63 -4.08 -9.68
N VAL A 168 3.84 -5.37 -9.46
CA VAL A 168 4.24 -5.93 -8.18
C VAL A 168 5.75 -5.91 -8.05
N GLN A 169 6.26 -5.27 -7.00
CA GLN A 169 7.68 -5.12 -6.77
C GLN A 169 8.04 -5.69 -5.39
N VAL A 170 9.08 -6.51 -5.33
CA VAL A 170 9.66 -7.02 -4.07
C VAL A 170 8.58 -7.51 -3.09
N SER A 171 7.71 -8.40 -3.56
CA SER A 171 6.58 -8.93 -2.79
C SER A 171 6.38 -10.41 -3.10
N ALA A 172 5.97 -11.17 -2.10
CA ALA A 172 5.62 -12.57 -2.23
C ALA A 172 4.11 -12.74 -2.44
N GLU A 173 3.73 -13.70 -3.28
CA GLU A 173 2.35 -14.18 -3.42
C GLU A 173 2.01 -15.17 -2.30
N ASP A 174 2.98 -15.94 -1.83
CA ASP A 174 2.87 -16.85 -0.69
C ASP A 174 3.64 -16.29 0.51
N PHE A 175 2.89 -15.71 1.45
CA PHE A 175 3.48 -15.12 2.65
C PHE A 175 4.03 -16.17 3.61
N HIS A 176 3.43 -17.37 3.68
CA HIS A 176 3.94 -18.44 4.50
C HIS A 176 5.30 -18.91 3.98
N GLY A 177 5.41 -19.18 2.68
CA GLY A 177 6.67 -19.55 2.05
C GLY A 177 7.75 -18.47 2.16
N PHE A 178 7.35 -17.19 2.20
CA PHE A 178 8.25 -16.07 2.47
C PHE A 178 8.76 -16.05 3.91
N LEU A 179 7.89 -16.34 4.89
CA LEU A 179 8.25 -16.39 6.31
C LEU A 179 9.05 -17.64 6.68
N TYR A 180 8.81 -18.75 5.98
CA TYR A 180 9.41 -20.05 6.23
C TYR A 180 10.02 -20.68 4.98
N PRO A 181 11.00 -20.02 4.31
CA PRO A 181 11.64 -20.60 3.14
C PRO A 181 12.36 -21.90 3.51
N GLY A 182 11.97 -23.00 2.84
CA GLY A 182 12.52 -24.33 3.16
C GLY A 182 12.21 -24.82 4.57
N GLY A 183 11.19 -24.29 5.23
CA GLY A 183 10.79 -24.65 6.59
C GLY A 183 11.56 -23.91 7.71
N ALA A 184 12.50 -23.04 7.37
CA ALA A 184 13.25 -22.24 8.34
C ALA A 184 12.68 -20.81 8.43
N PHE A 185 12.55 -20.29 9.65
CA PHE A 185 12.02 -18.94 9.85
C PHE A 185 12.97 -17.86 9.31
N ALA A 186 12.49 -17.05 8.36
CA ALA A 186 13.23 -15.95 7.73
C ALA A 186 13.32 -14.72 8.66
N MET A 187 14.08 -14.84 9.73
CA MET A 187 14.11 -13.89 10.83
C MET A 187 14.46 -12.45 10.40
N GLU A 188 15.47 -12.27 9.56
CA GLU A 188 15.92 -10.93 9.14
C GLU A 188 14.84 -10.19 8.35
N ALA A 189 14.29 -10.85 7.33
CA ALA A 189 13.22 -10.29 6.51
C ALA A 189 11.96 -9.99 7.33
N THR A 190 11.58 -10.93 8.22
CA THR A 190 10.41 -10.80 9.08
C THR A 190 10.56 -9.64 10.07
N LEU A 191 11.68 -9.55 10.78
CA LEU A 191 11.90 -8.48 11.75
C LEU A 191 11.97 -7.09 11.07
N THR A 192 12.53 -7.01 9.86
CA THR A 192 12.54 -5.77 9.07
C THR A 192 11.12 -5.37 8.65
N GLY A 193 10.32 -6.31 8.17
CA GLY A 193 8.90 -6.09 7.84
C GLY A 193 8.08 -5.65 9.05
N VAL A 194 8.26 -6.31 10.18
CA VAL A 194 7.60 -5.93 11.45
C VAL A 194 8.02 -4.53 11.91
N ALA A 195 9.31 -4.16 11.78
CA ALA A 195 9.75 -2.80 12.09
C ALA A 195 9.01 -1.75 11.24
N ALA A 196 8.80 -2.03 9.96
CA ALA A 196 8.01 -1.17 9.08
C ALA A 196 6.54 -1.07 9.52
N MET A 197 5.91 -2.21 9.83
CA MET A 197 4.52 -2.26 10.30
C MET A 197 4.31 -1.52 11.63
N LEU A 198 5.22 -1.68 12.60
CA LEU A 198 5.13 -1.00 13.90
C LEU A 198 5.36 0.51 13.82
N SER A 199 5.91 0.99 12.73
CA SER A 199 6.23 2.40 12.50
C SER A 199 5.20 3.09 11.59
N GLN A 200 4.19 2.34 11.12
CA GLN A 200 3.08 2.94 10.36
C GLN A 200 2.38 3.98 11.23
N ASP A 201 1.79 4.99 10.62
CA ASP A 201 1.13 6.13 11.27
C ASP A 201 2.02 7.07 12.11
N GLN A 202 3.26 6.68 12.41
CA GLN A 202 4.18 7.50 13.21
C GLN A 202 5.13 8.35 12.36
N GLY A 203 5.14 8.13 11.03
CA GLY A 203 5.99 8.84 10.09
C GLY A 203 7.41 8.25 9.95
N PHE A 204 8.22 8.91 9.13
CA PHE A 204 9.54 8.41 8.72
C PHE A 204 10.58 8.33 9.86
N ARG A 205 10.53 9.25 10.81
CA ARG A 205 11.51 9.29 11.93
C ARG A 205 11.41 8.08 12.86
N PRO A 206 10.23 7.67 13.35
CA PRO A 206 10.09 6.43 14.12
C PRO A 206 10.48 5.18 13.34
N PHE A 207 10.18 5.11 12.04
CA PHE A 207 10.62 4.02 11.16
C PHE A 207 12.14 3.89 11.15
N THR A 208 12.86 4.98 10.89
CA THR A 208 14.35 4.96 10.88
C THR A 208 14.91 4.59 12.25
N GLY A 209 14.29 5.05 13.35
CA GLY A 209 14.65 4.67 14.71
C GLY A 209 14.46 3.18 14.99
N ALA A 210 13.33 2.60 14.55
CA ALA A 210 13.06 1.17 14.72
C ALA A 210 14.05 0.31 13.92
N VAL A 211 14.33 0.69 12.66
CA VAL A 211 15.32 -0.01 11.81
C VAL A 211 16.71 0.09 12.40
N LEU A 212 17.14 1.26 12.86
CA LEU A 212 18.45 1.44 13.50
C LEU A 212 18.58 0.58 14.76
N ARG A 213 17.57 0.57 15.62
CA ARG A 213 17.54 -0.27 16.81
C ARG A 213 17.63 -1.75 16.45
N LEU A 214 16.89 -2.19 15.43
CA LEU A 214 16.96 -3.55 14.92
C LEU A 214 18.38 -3.88 14.45
N MET A 215 19.00 -3.05 13.62
CA MET A 215 20.39 -3.24 13.16
C MET A 215 21.38 -3.38 14.30
N LEU A 216 21.26 -2.54 15.32
CA LEU A 216 22.16 -2.58 16.50
C LEU A 216 21.95 -3.80 17.38
N THR A 217 20.74 -4.35 17.40
CA THR A 217 20.39 -5.48 18.28
C THR A 217 20.36 -6.84 17.56
N TYR A 218 20.31 -6.83 16.22
CA TYR A 218 20.10 -8.02 15.40
C TYR A 218 21.02 -9.20 15.74
N ARG A 219 22.34 -8.97 15.83
CA ARG A 219 23.30 -10.04 16.14
C ARG A 219 23.04 -10.67 17.49
N LYS A 220 22.55 -9.91 18.46
CA LYS A 220 22.19 -10.40 19.79
C LYS A 220 20.90 -11.20 19.72
N VAL A 221 19.87 -10.68 19.03
CA VAL A 221 18.58 -11.34 18.81
C VAL A 221 18.78 -12.67 18.07
N ALA A 222 19.61 -12.69 17.03
CA ALA A 222 19.90 -13.87 16.22
C ALA A 222 20.55 -15.03 17.00
N ARG A 223 21.13 -14.76 18.16
CA ARG A 223 21.74 -15.77 19.05
C ARG A 223 20.85 -16.17 20.22
N MET A 224 19.65 -15.57 20.32
CA MET A 224 18.73 -15.85 21.42
C MET A 224 17.75 -16.96 21.04
N LEU A 225 17.66 -17.99 21.89
CA LEU A 225 16.62 -19.02 21.82
C LEU A 225 15.99 -19.14 23.22
N PRO A 226 14.65 -19.19 23.34
CA PRO A 226 13.67 -18.99 22.25
C PRO A 226 13.68 -17.56 21.71
N LEU A 227 13.14 -17.36 20.49
CA LEU A 227 13.20 -16.05 19.79
C LEU A 227 12.37 -14.94 20.45
N VAL A 228 11.27 -15.28 21.14
CA VAL A 228 10.32 -14.31 21.72
C VAL A 228 10.99 -13.27 22.63
N PRO A 229 11.90 -13.60 23.55
CA PRO A 229 12.64 -12.60 24.33
C PRO A 229 13.48 -11.65 23.45
N GLY A 230 13.99 -12.14 22.32
CA GLY A 230 14.77 -11.34 21.37
C GLY A 230 13.97 -10.21 20.74
N TYR A 231 12.69 -10.41 20.47
CA TYR A 231 11.83 -9.35 19.90
C TYR A 231 11.60 -8.21 20.86
N LYS A 232 11.44 -8.50 22.15
CA LYS A 232 11.35 -7.46 23.18
C LYS A 232 12.61 -6.57 23.19
N LEU A 233 13.77 -7.18 22.94
CA LEU A 233 15.01 -6.43 22.78
C LEU A 233 15.01 -5.56 21.52
N ALA A 234 14.57 -6.12 20.37
CA ALA A 234 14.53 -5.41 19.10
C ALA A 234 13.48 -4.29 19.09
N PHE A 235 12.26 -4.56 19.54
CA PHE A 235 11.14 -3.64 19.41
C PHE A 235 10.75 -2.90 20.70
N GLY A 236 11.28 -3.31 21.86
CA GLY A 236 10.96 -2.73 23.18
C GLY A 236 9.57 -3.14 23.70
N LYS A 237 8.82 -3.91 22.95
CA LYS A 237 7.47 -4.41 23.28
C LYS A 237 7.23 -5.80 22.71
N ARG A 238 6.16 -6.45 23.14
CA ARG A 238 5.65 -7.67 22.49
C ARG A 238 4.98 -7.29 21.18
N VAL A 239 5.02 -8.18 20.20
CA VAL A 239 4.38 -8.08 18.89
C VAL A 239 3.53 -9.32 18.67
N GLY A 240 2.21 -9.21 18.88
CA GLY A 240 1.28 -10.33 18.88
C GLY A 240 1.32 -11.13 17.59
N ASP A 241 1.23 -10.45 16.43
CA ASP A 241 1.27 -11.09 15.11
C ASP A 241 2.54 -11.94 14.91
N LEU A 242 3.68 -11.39 15.34
CA LEU A 242 4.96 -12.11 15.24
C LEU A 242 5.01 -13.34 16.15
N GLU A 243 4.45 -13.24 17.36
CA GLU A 243 4.36 -14.39 18.29
C GLU A 243 3.42 -15.45 17.72
N ASP A 244 2.31 -15.05 17.10
CA ASP A 244 1.36 -15.96 16.45
C ASP A 244 1.97 -16.65 15.24
N TRP A 245 2.68 -15.94 14.38
CA TRP A 245 3.38 -16.53 13.24
C TRP A 245 4.40 -17.58 13.67
N LEU A 246 5.13 -17.35 14.76
CA LEU A 246 6.10 -18.30 15.30
C LEU A 246 5.45 -19.49 15.97
N ALA A 247 4.29 -19.31 16.59
CA ALA A 247 3.55 -20.41 17.21
C ALA A 247 2.94 -21.35 16.14
N HIS A 248 2.80 -20.87 14.89
CA HIS A 248 2.17 -21.59 13.81
C HIS A 248 3.10 -21.76 12.59
N PRO A 249 4.22 -22.50 12.72
CA PRO A 249 5.18 -22.68 11.63
C PRO A 249 4.64 -23.52 10.47
N ALA A 250 3.59 -24.31 10.68
CA ALA A 250 2.93 -25.03 9.60
C ALA A 250 1.98 -24.12 8.85
N ALA A 251 1.95 -24.24 7.53
CA ALA A 251 0.99 -23.49 6.69
C ALA A 251 -0.42 -23.77 7.19
N ARG A 252 -1.02 -22.80 7.89
CA ARG A 252 -2.47 -22.71 7.88
C ARG A 252 -2.85 -22.15 6.52
N PRO A 253 -3.89 -22.67 5.83
CA PRO A 253 -4.49 -21.90 4.78
C PRO A 253 -4.87 -20.55 5.42
N LEU A 254 -4.14 -19.49 5.13
CA LEU A 254 -4.69 -18.15 5.27
C LEU A 254 -6.03 -18.23 4.58
N ALA A 255 -7.09 -17.69 5.16
CA ALA A 255 -8.48 -17.85 4.67
C ALA A 255 -8.71 -17.35 3.22
N THR A 256 -7.68 -17.03 2.53
CA THR A 256 -7.59 -16.83 1.10
C THR A 256 -6.95 -18.07 0.49
N SER A 257 -7.77 -19.03 0.07
CA SER A 257 -7.35 -20.07 -0.87
C SER A 257 -6.97 -19.37 -2.18
N ALA A 258 -5.74 -18.88 -2.26
CA ALA A 258 -5.19 -18.48 -3.53
C ALA A 258 -4.98 -19.75 -4.34
N ALA A 259 -5.88 -20.04 -5.26
CA ALA A 259 -5.56 -20.90 -6.38
C ALA A 259 -4.29 -20.30 -7.05
N PRO A 260 -3.36 -21.13 -7.54
CA PRO A 260 -2.15 -20.63 -8.18
C PRO A 260 -2.56 -19.68 -9.31
N VAL A 261 -2.21 -18.40 -9.14
CA VAL A 261 -2.47 -17.37 -10.16
C VAL A 261 -1.68 -17.74 -11.40
N ALA A 262 -2.36 -18.01 -12.49
CA ALA A 262 -1.72 -18.14 -13.78
C ALA A 262 -1.06 -16.79 -14.11
N ILE A 263 0.26 -16.75 -14.01
CA ILE A 263 1.04 -15.54 -14.35
C ILE A 263 0.81 -15.27 -15.83
N ALA A 264 -0.01 -14.28 -16.15
CA ALA A 264 -0.09 -13.75 -17.50
C ALA A 264 1.30 -13.13 -17.81
N ARG A 265 2.07 -13.78 -18.69
CA ARG A 265 3.31 -13.21 -19.21
C ARG A 265 2.95 -11.90 -19.90
N VAL A 266 3.50 -10.81 -19.43
CA VAL A 266 3.51 -9.55 -20.17
C VAL A 266 4.21 -9.84 -21.49
N ALA A 267 3.48 -9.75 -22.61
CA ALA A 267 4.07 -9.79 -23.93
C ALA A 267 5.08 -8.65 -24.04
N ARG A 268 6.28 -8.98 -24.56
CA ARG A 268 7.35 -8.01 -24.81
C ARG A 268 6.96 -7.03 -25.90
#